data_72983d94d2ff8dfb6065b45ef920ff5f
#
_entry.id   72983d94d2ff8dfb6065b45ef920ff5f
#
_cell.length_a   1.000
_cell.length_b   1.000
_cell.length_c   1.000
_cell.angle_alpha   90.00
_cell.angle_beta   90.00
_cell.angle_gamma   90.00
#
_symmetry.space_group_name_H-M   'P 1'
#
loop_
_entity.id
_entity.type
_entity.pdbx_description
1 polymer ?
#
loop_
_entity_poly.entity_id
_entity_poly.type
_entity_poly.pdbx_seq_one_letter_code
_entity_poly.pdbx_strand_id
1 'polypeptide(L)'
;MSRDSIFAAARVLVAAGPVAGVLGAWRRRLAGLALLAAAAAAPAAQAETQFFSLSDFQFEDGTVMPELRIAYETQGRLSPERDNAVVLLHDALSDRHAFDALIGPGRLFDTDRYFVVTPDAVGGGESSSPGDGSGQDFPRYTIGDAMAADYALIARGLGLARVRAIVGRTMGAFIGLEWAVRHPEMPQRLVLLAPTARSDANFRLLIDLMTSAIALDPDWAGGRYERNPVEGLRHAGRIYYPWSVTRPYLERIVEDALAEESEASAKAFASWDANALVLRYAACREYDAIGGRGTEPPAALAPAAMPVLLIASAGDRLIDPHDARRLAAALPQARYVEIPGDLGHRAIAAPPGTPAGEAIGGAIAEFLK
;
A
#
# COMPACT_ATOMS: atom_id res chain seq x y z
N MET A 1 15.96 -46.92 33.02
CA MET A 1 14.69 -47.62 33.35
C MET A 1 13.61 -46.73 32.74
N SER A 2 13.23 -47.13 31.56
CA SER A 2 12.03 -47.84 31.07
C SER A 2 10.80 -46.97 31.18
N ARG A 3 10.33 -46.30 30.09
CA ARG A 3 9.57 -46.80 28.91
C ARG A 3 8.14 -47.24 29.27
N ASP A 4 7.24 -46.64 28.55
CA ASP A 4 6.07 -47.22 27.89
C ASP A 4 4.69 -47.08 28.56
N SER A 5 3.81 -46.67 27.69
CA SER A 5 2.39 -46.98 27.55
C SER A 5 1.37 -46.06 28.24
N ILE A 6 0.53 -45.41 27.43
CA ILE A 6 -0.85 -45.90 27.23
C ILE A 6 -1.49 -45.16 26.03
N PHE A 7 -1.63 -45.91 24.90
CA PHE A 7 -2.67 -45.67 23.91
C PHE A 7 -3.89 -46.47 24.31
N ALA A 8 -5.07 -45.85 24.38
CA ALA A 8 -6.34 -46.60 24.42
C ALA A 8 -7.32 -45.97 23.43
N ALA A 9 -7.51 -46.68 22.31
CA ALA A 9 -8.54 -46.42 21.33
C ALA A 9 -9.90 -46.94 21.83
N ALA A 10 -10.94 -46.13 21.79
CA ALA A 10 -12.33 -46.57 21.93
C ALA A 10 -12.99 -46.63 20.54
N ARG A 11 -13.16 -47.86 20.04
CA ARG A 11 -14.05 -48.20 18.91
C ARG A 11 -15.46 -48.39 19.48
N VAL A 12 -16.43 -47.64 18.95
CA VAL A 12 -17.85 -47.96 19.13
C VAL A 12 -18.38 -48.55 17.85
N LEU A 13 -18.75 -49.85 17.93
CA LEU A 13 -19.55 -50.58 16.92
C LEU A 13 -21.00 -50.10 17.01
N VAL A 14 -21.59 -49.73 15.89
CA VAL A 14 -23.05 -49.66 15.75
C VAL A 14 -23.53 -50.81 14.86
N ALA A 15 -24.33 -51.65 15.46
CA ALA A 15 -24.95 -52.80 14.80
C ALA A 15 -26.12 -52.37 13.93
N ALA A 16 -26.20 -52.97 12.75
CA ALA A 16 -27.33 -52.87 11.82
C ALA A 16 -28.44 -53.88 12.20
N GLY A 17 -29.67 -53.41 12.12
CA GLY A 17 -30.86 -54.29 12.12
C GLY A 17 -31.94 -53.72 11.18
N PRO A 18 -32.59 -54.58 10.37
CA PRO A 18 -33.48 -54.10 9.31
C PRO A 18 -34.94 -54.01 9.76
N VAL A 19 -35.64 -52.99 9.29
CA VAL A 19 -37.11 -53.02 9.25
C VAL A 19 -37.57 -52.65 7.84
N ALA A 20 -38.15 -53.63 7.18
CA ALA A 20 -38.84 -53.51 5.90
C ALA A 20 -40.28 -53.03 6.09
N GLY A 21 -40.79 -52.31 5.15
CA GLY A 21 -42.18 -52.23 4.77
C GLY A 21 -42.95 -51.01 5.21
N VAL A 22 -43.23 -50.10 4.30
CA VAL A 22 -44.56 -49.81 3.77
C VAL A 22 -44.39 -48.93 2.50
N LEU A 23 -44.67 -49.59 1.36
CA LEU A 23 -44.95 -48.92 0.07
C LEU A 23 -46.33 -48.25 0.10
N GLY A 24 -46.45 -47.05 -0.38
CA GLY A 24 -47.76 -46.50 -0.69
C GLY A 24 -47.77 -45.03 -1.02
N ALA A 25 -47.72 -44.75 -2.33
CA ALA A 25 -48.39 -43.61 -2.96
C ALA A 25 -48.14 -42.20 -2.40
N TRP A 26 -47.20 -41.51 -3.01
CA TRP A 26 -47.30 -40.08 -3.34
C TRP A 26 -46.24 -39.70 -4.41
N ARG A 27 -46.30 -40.39 -5.53
CA ARG A 27 -45.68 -39.95 -6.78
C ARG A 27 -46.75 -39.14 -7.55
N ARG A 28 -46.56 -37.86 -7.62
CA ARG A 28 -47.04 -36.91 -8.65
C ARG A 28 -47.54 -35.65 -7.97
N ARG A 29 -46.67 -34.66 -7.91
CA ARG A 29 -46.89 -33.20 -8.01
C ARG A 29 -45.84 -32.53 -7.12
N LEU A 30 -44.76 -32.09 -7.74
CA LEU A 30 -43.97 -30.92 -7.50
C LEU A 30 -42.63 -31.02 -8.29
N ALA A 31 -42.77 -31.20 -9.61
CA ALA A 31 -41.73 -30.80 -10.54
C ALA A 31 -42.09 -29.34 -10.87
N GLY A 32 -41.56 -28.44 -10.06
CA GLY A 32 -41.82 -27.01 -10.22
C GLY A 32 -40.80 -26.21 -9.40
N LEU A 33 -39.84 -25.64 -10.07
CA LEU A 33 -38.98 -24.51 -9.66
C LEU A 33 -38.15 -24.69 -8.38
N ALA A 34 -36.96 -25.19 -8.56
CA ALA A 34 -35.77 -24.74 -7.86
C ALA A 34 -34.60 -24.71 -8.86
N LEU A 35 -34.70 -23.88 -9.89
CA LEU A 35 -33.51 -23.28 -10.51
C LEU A 35 -33.01 -22.20 -9.53
N LEU A 36 -32.33 -22.61 -8.49
CA LEU A 36 -31.36 -21.78 -7.80
C LEU A 36 -30.26 -21.52 -8.85
N ALA A 37 -30.34 -20.34 -9.49
CA ALA A 37 -29.23 -19.79 -10.19
C ALA A 37 -28.09 -19.62 -9.16
N ALA A 38 -27.21 -20.60 -9.06
CA ALA A 38 -25.87 -20.39 -8.58
C ALA A 38 -25.26 -19.43 -9.61
N ALA A 39 -25.38 -18.14 -9.35
CA ALA A 39 -24.50 -17.16 -9.95
C ALA A 39 -23.11 -17.58 -9.48
N ALA A 40 -22.44 -18.40 -10.30
CA ALA A 40 -21.02 -18.59 -10.20
C ALA A 40 -20.46 -17.16 -10.28
N ALA A 41 -19.98 -16.63 -9.15
CA ALA A 41 -19.15 -15.45 -9.16
C ALA A 41 -17.98 -15.81 -10.09
N ALA A 42 -18.02 -15.33 -11.31
CA ALA A 42 -16.85 -15.37 -12.17
C ALA A 42 -15.71 -14.76 -11.36
N PRO A 43 -14.51 -15.37 -11.32
CA PRO A 43 -13.38 -14.74 -10.71
C PRO A 43 -13.31 -13.34 -11.32
N ALA A 44 -13.24 -12.31 -10.47
CA ALA A 44 -13.06 -10.94 -10.95
C ALA A 44 -11.87 -11.00 -11.91
N ALA A 45 -12.11 -10.68 -13.19
CA ALA A 45 -11.04 -10.64 -14.17
C ALA A 45 -9.99 -9.69 -13.59
N GLN A 46 -8.77 -10.19 -13.42
CA GLN A 46 -7.66 -9.37 -12.96
C GLN A 46 -7.54 -8.21 -13.95
N ALA A 47 -7.45 -6.99 -13.44
CA ALA A 47 -7.35 -5.82 -14.31
C ALA A 47 -6.10 -5.95 -15.18
N GLU A 48 -6.21 -5.56 -16.45
CA GLU A 48 -5.08 -5.59 -17.36
C GLU A 48 -4.15 -4.43 -17.07
N THR A 49 -2.84 -4.72 -16.96
CA THR A 49 -1.82 -3.68 -16.83
C THR A 49 -1.80 -2.82 -18.07
N GLN A 50 -1.91 -1.53 -17.88
CA GLN A 50 -1.84 -0.51 -18.92
C GLN A 50 -0.58 0.34 -18.71
N PHE A 51 -0.11 0.98 -19.78
CA PHE A 51 1.07 1.83 -19.72
C PHE A 51 0.77 3.21 -20.29
N PHE A 52 1.25 4.23 -19.61
CA PHE A 52 1.23 5.61 -20.07
C PHE A 52 2.65 6.12 -20.19
N SER A 53 3.05 6.56 -21.40
CA SER A 53 4.38 7.09 -21.67
C SER A 53 4.38 8.61 -21.68
N LEU A 54 5.37 9.19 -21.00
CA LEU A 54 5.68 10.60 -20.98
C LEU A 54 6.97 10.84 -21.78
N SER A 55 6.89 11.53 -22.90
CA SER A 55 8.08 11.94 -23.65
C SER A 55 8.75 13.12 -22.97
N ASP A 56 10.09 13.11 -22.95
CA ASP A 56 10.93 14.18 -22.43
C ASP A 56 10.52 14.63 -21.01
N PHE A 57 10.33 13.64 -20.12
CA PHE A 57 9.97 13.93 -18.73
C PHE A 57 11.14 14.62 -18.04
N GLN A 58 10.92 15.84 -17.56
CA GLN A 58 11.91 16.62 -16.84
C GLN A 58 11.72 16.45 -15.33
N PHE A 59 12.74 15.91 -14.67
CA PHE A 59 12.82 15.82 -13.21
C PHE A 59 13.12 17.19 -12.57
N GLU A 60 12.84 17.33 -11.28
CA GLU A 60 13.05 18.58 -10.53
C GLU A 60 14.51 19.03 -10.51
N ASP A 61 15.47 18.13 -10.64
CA ASP A 61 16.90 18.43 -10.74
C ASP A 61 17.32 18.91 -12.14
N GLY A 62 16.37 18.95 -13.10
CA GLY A 62 16.61 19.35 -14.49
C GLY A 62 17.01 18.22 -15.42
N THR A 63 17.24 17.01 -14.91
CA THR A 63 17.51 15.83 -15.74
C THR A 63 16.30 15.52 -16.62
N VAL A 64 16.53 15.16 -17.87
CA VAL A 64 15.45 14.80 -18.81
C VAL A 64 15.56 13.32 -19.15
N MET A 65 14.46 12.59 -18.96
CA MET A 65 14.31 11.21 -19.42
C MET A 65 13.49 11.19 -20.72
N PRO A 66 14.06 10.69 -21.82
CA PRO A 66 13.38 10.73 -23.14
C PRO A 66 12.02 10.05 -23.13
N GLU A 67 11.86 8.97 -22.37
CA GLU A 67 10.60 8.28 -22.18
C GLU A 67 10.51 7.79 -20.73
N LEU A 68 9.54 8.32 -19.96
CA LEU A 68 9.13 7.81 -18.66
C LEU A 68 7.81 7.06 -18.82
N ARG A 69 7.78 5.79 -18.49
CA ARG A 69 6.61 4.92 -18.60
C ARG A 69 6.02 4.67 -17.21
N ILE A 70 4.72 4.87 -17.07
CA ILE A 70 3.96 4.57 -15.85
C ILE A 70 3.04 3.39 -16.13
N ALA A 71 3.21 2.30 -15.39
CA ALA A 71 2.30 1.17 -15.37
C ALA A 71 1.14 1.48 -14.42
N TYR A 72 -0.07 1.11 -14.81
CA TYR A 72 -1.26 1.32 -13.99
C TYR A 72 -2.34 0.31 -14.32
N GLU A 73 -3.30 0.18 -13.42
CA GLU A 73 -4.53 -0.57 -13.65
C GLU A 73 -5.73 0.31 -13.40
N THR A 74 -6.85 -0.05 -14.04
CA THR A 74 -8.14 0.59 -13.79
C THR A 74 -9.20 -0.48 -13.54
N GLN A 75 -10.04 -0.25 -12.53
CA GLN A 75 -11.13 -1.14 -12.18
C GLN A 75 -12.42 -0.35 -11.98
N GLY A 76 -13.55 -0.95 -12.34
CA GLY A 76 -14.84 -0.27 -12.33
C GLY A 76 -15.09 0.55 -13.60
N ARG A 77 -16.13 1.35 -13.59
CA ARG A 77 -16.56 2.15 -14.74
C ARG A 77 -16.53 3.64 -14.43
N LEU A 78 -15.87 4.41 -15.29
CA LEU A 78 -15.90 5.86 -15.21
C LEU A 78 -17.31 6.37 -15.50
N SER A 79 -17.84 7.24 -14.61
CA SER A 79 -19.14 7.88 -14.78
C SER A 79 -19.15 8.79 -16.02
N PRO A 80 -20.34 9.03 -16.61
CA PRO A 80 -20.45 10.00 -17.70
C PRO A 80 -19.96 11.40 -17.30
N GLU A 81 -20.18 11.78 -16.05
CA GLU A 81 -19.76 13.05 -15.43
C GLU A 81 -18.27 13.06 -15.10
N ARG A 82 -17.59 11.91 -15.17
CA ARG A 82 -16.15 11.71 -14.89
C ARG A 82 -15.72 12.18 -13.50
N ASP A 83 -16.59 12.00 -12.49
CA ASP A 83 -16.44 12.52 -11.13
C ASP A 83 -16.28 11.43 -10.06
N ASN A 84 -16.28 10.14 -10.46
CA ASN A 84 -16.21 8.99 -9.56
C ASN A 84 -14.82 8.32 -9.51
N ALA A 85 -13.77 8.93 -10.07
CA ALA A 85 -12.44 8.35 -10.07
C ALA A 85 -11.79 8.43 -8.68
N VAL A 86 -11.20 7.31 -8.22
CA VAL A 86 -10.40 7.21 -6.99
C VAL A 86 -9.01 6.72 -7.34
N VAL A 87 -7.98 7.47 -6.95
CA VAL A 87 -6.58 7.12 -7.18
C VAL A 87 -5.99 6.55 -5.90
N LEU A 88 -5.39 5.36 -5.97
CA LEU A 88 -4.79 4.68 -4.84
C LEU A 88 -3.28 4.63 -5.01
N LEU A 89 -2.55 5.24 -4.08
CA LEU A 89 -1.10 5.41 -4.12
C LEU A 89 -0.43 4.52 -3.06
N HIS A 90 0.39 3.61 -3.50
CA HIS A 90 1.03 2.58 -2.68
C HIS A 90 2.22 3.10 -1.85
N ASP A 91 2.68 2.32 -0.88
CA ASP A 91 3.87 2.59 -0.07
C ASP A 91 5.19 2.19 -0.78
N ALA A 92 6.32 2.47 -0.12
CA ALA A 92 7.64 2.27 -0.71
C ALA A 92 8.02 0.79 -0.94
N LEU A 93 7.38 -0.16 -0.26
CA LEU A 93 7.66 -1.60 -0.35
C LEU A 93 6.56 -2.37 -1.09
N SER A 94 5.73 -1.68 -1.84
CA SER A 94 4.65 -2.29 -2.62
C SER A 94 4.54 -1.67 -4.01
N ASP A 95 3.56 -2.09 -4.74
CA ASP A 95 3.22 -1.67 -6.09
C ASP A 95 1.72 -1.41 -6.21
N ARG A 96 1.20 -1.26 -7.43
CA ARG A 96 -0.22 -1.02 -7.73
C ARG A 96 -1.18 -2.03 -7.10
N HIS A 97 -0.70 -3.23 -6.71
CA HIS A 97 -1.50 -4.28 -6.09
C HIS A 97 -1.70 -4.10 -4.56
N ALA A 98 -1.09 -3.08 -3.96
CA ALA A 98 -1.15 -2.82 -2.52
C ALA A 98 -2.56 -2.74 -1.92
N PHE A 99 -3.55 -2.44 -2.75
CA PHE A 99 -4.94 -2.26 -2.33
C PHE A 99 -5.91 -3.32 -2.87
N ASP A 100 -5.43 -4.37 -3.58
CA ASP A 100 -6.28 -5.36 -4.25
C ASP A 100 -7.34 -5.98 -3.35
N ALA A 101 -6.99 -6.25 -2.09
CA ALA A 101 -7.93 -6.79 -1.10
C ALA A 101 -9.10 -5.84 -0.79
N LEU A 102 -8.97 -4.54 -1.09
CA LEU A 102 -9.93 -3.48 -0.79
C LEU A 102 -10.74 -3.05 -2.02
N ILE A 103 -10.38 -3.52 -3.24
CA ILE A 103 -11.00 -3.14 -4.51
C ILE A 103 -11.95 -4.26 -4.97
N GLY A 104 -13.13 -3.89 -5.47
CA GLY A 104 -14.09 -4.82 -6.05
C GLY A 104 -15.54 -4.52 -5.68
N PRO A 105 -16.51 -5.23 -6.28
CA PRO A 105 -17.92 -5.04 -5.99
C PRO A 105 -18.22 -5.20 -4.48
N GLY A 106 -18.85 -4.19 -3.88
CA GLY A 106 -19.20 -4.19 -2.46
C GLY A 106 -18.03 -4.06 -1.47
N ARG A 107 -16.79 -3.90 -1.93
CA ARG A 107 -15.61 -3.67 -1.07
C ARG A 107 -15.47 -2.18 -0.73
N LEU A 108 -14.41 -1.83 0.01
CA LEU A 108 -14.14 -0.44 0.40
C LEU A 108 -14.10 0.51 -0.81
N PHE A 109 -13.36 0.12 -1.84
CA PHE A 109 -13.34 0.80 -3.13
C PHE A 109 -14.22 0.02 -4.11
N ASP A 110 -15.53 0.22 -3.92
CA ASP A 110 -16.60 -0.49 -4.64
C ASP A 110 -16.57 -0.14 -6.13
N THR A 111 -16.22 -1.10 -6.98
CA THR A 111 -16.12 -0.92 -8.43
C THR A 111 -17.45 -0.74 -9.13
N ASP A 112 -18.59 -0.98 -8.45
CA ASP A 112 -19.91 -0.61 -8.95
C ASP A 112 -20.19 0.90 -8.81
N ARG A 113 -19.40 1.59 -7.98
CA ARG A 113 -19.52 3.03 -7.66
C ARG A 113 -18.35 3.85 -8.15
N TYR A 114 -17.14 3.33 -8.02
CA TYR A 114 -15.90 4.05 -8.28
C TYR A 114 -15.17 3.51 -9.50
N PHE A 115 -14.55 4.41 -10.23
CA PHE A 115 -13.50 4.10 -11.18
C PHE A 115 -12.16 4.19 -10.45
N VAL A 116 -11.62 3.05 -10.08
CA VAL A 116 -10.40 2.96 -9.28
C VAL A 116 -9.19 2.94 -10.21
N VAL A 117 -8.19 3.77 -9.90
CA VAL A 117 -6.91 3.84 -10.64
C VAL A 117 -5.78 3.55 -9.67
N THR A 118 -4.96 2.57 -9.99
CA THR A 118 -3.79 2.16 -9.20
C THR A 118 -2.53 2.27 -10.05
N PRO A 119 -1.75 3.38 -9.97
CA PRO A 119 -0.46 3.47 -10.64
C PRO A 119 0.65 2.80 -9.85
N ASP A 120 1.67 2.28 -10.55
CA ASP A 120 2.99 2.05 -9.98
C ASP A 120 3.76 3.38 -9.95
N ALA A 121 4.27 3.76 -8.79
CA ALA A 121 5.12 4.94 -8.69
C ALA A 121 6.44 4.75 -9.48
N VAL A 122 6.97 5.85 -9.99
CA VAL A 122 8.31 5.89 -10.61
C VAL A 122 9.33 5.15 -9.73
N GLY A 123 10.21 4.39 -10.35
CA GLY A 123 11.27 3.65 -9.70
C GLY A 123 10.87 2.27 -9.17
N GLY A 124 9.71 1.72 -9.57
CA GLY A 124 9.35 0.35 -9.18
C GLY A 124 8.07 -0.18 -9.82
N GLY A 125 7.67 -1.38 -9.44
CA GLY A 125 6.63 -2.12 -10.13
C GLY A 125 7.01 -2.38 -11.59
N GLU A 126 6.08 -2.14 -12.50
CA GLU A 126 6.32 -2.18 -13.94
C GLU A 126 6.47 -0.78 -14.56
N SER A 127 6.49 0.29 -13.74
CA SER A 127 6.87 1.63 -14.18
C SER A 127 8.37 1.72 -14.41
N SER A 128 8.81 2.70 -15.22
CA SER A 128 10.25 2.94 -15.44
C SER A 128 11.02 2.95 -14.14
N SER A 129 12.06 2.14 -14.08
CA SER A 129 12.84 1.88 -12.86
C SER A 129 14.30 1.54 -13.20
N PRO A 130 15.21 1.60 -12.23
CA PRO A 130 16.56 1.10 -12.40
C PRO A 130 16.65 -0.33 -12.92
N GLY A 131 15.71 -1.19 -12.51
CA GLY A 131 15.62 -2.59 -12.95
C GLY A 131 15.36 -2.79 -14.44
N ASP A 132 14.96 -1.74 -15.18
CA ASP A 132 14.75 -1.78 -16.63
C ASP A 132 16.09 -1.76 -17.45
N GLY A 133 17.23 -1.86 -16.77
CA GLY A 133 18.56 -1.91 -17.38
C GLY A 133 19.36 -0.62 -17.25
N SER A 134 18.79 0.46 -16.77
CA SER A 134 19.55 1.71 -16.49
C SER A 134 20.37 1.65 -15.20
N GLY A 135 20.01 0.76 -14.27
CA GLY A 135 20.74 0.57 -13.03
C GLY A 135 20.95 1.89 -12.27
N GLN A 136 22.20 2.16 -11.89
CA GLN A 136 22.55 3.41 -11.19
C GLN A 136 22.47 4.67 -12.08
N ASP A 137 22.37 4.53 -13.40
CA ASP A 137 22.25 5.67 -14.33
C ASP A 137 20.78 6.14 -14.46
N PHE A 138 19.82 5.47 -13.78
CA PHE A 138 18.46 5.97 -13.64
C PHE A 138 18.45 7.31 -12.93
N PRO A 139 17.71 8.33 -13.41
CA PRO A 139 17.66 9.64 -12.77
C PRO A 139 17.26 9.56 -11.29
N ARG A 140 17.90 10.37 -10.46
CA ARG A 140 17.40 10.60 -9.10
C ARG A 140 16.08 11.35 -9.21
N TYR A 141 15.12 10.93 -8.41
CA TYR A 141 13.81 11.56 -8.40
C TYR A 141 13.37 11.90 -6.98
N THR A 142 12.44 12.83 -6.88
CA THR A 142 11.81 13.27 -5.63
C THR A 142 10.39 12.72 -5.53
N ILE A 143 9.76 12.88 -4.36
CA ILE A 143 8.32 12.63 -4.21
C ILE A 143 7.50 13.57 -5.11
N GLY A 144 7.99 14.79 -5.35
CA GLY A 144 7.39 15.72 -6.29
C GLY A 144 7.42 15.23 -7.74
N ASP A 145 8.51 14.60 -8.17
CA ASP A 145 8.61 13.97 -9.49
C ASP A 145 7.63 12.79 -9.62
N ALA A 146 7.55 11.94 -8.60
CA ALA A 146 6.59 10.84 -8.58
C ALA A 146 5.15 11.36 -8.68
N MET A 147 4.81 12.41 -7.92
CA MET A 147 3.51 13.07 -8.02
C MET A 147 3.27 13.65 -9.42
N ALA A 148 4.28 14.30 -10.02
CA ALA A 148 4.14 14.91 -11.36
C ALA A 148 3.87 13.86 -12.45
N ALA A 149 4.50 12.67 -12.35
CA ALA A 149 4.26 11.56 -13.25
C ALA A 149 2.83 10.99 -13.09
N ASP A 150 2.38 10.76 -11.85
CA ASP A 150 1.02 10.32 -11.56
C ASP A 150 -0.02 11.35 -12.00
N TYR A 151 0.24 12.64 -11.74
CA TYR A 151 -0.61 13.74 -12.21
C TYR A 151 -0.76 13.71 -13.74
N ALA A 152 0.35 13.53 -14.47
CA ALA A 152 0.32 13.47 -15.91
C ALA A 152 -0.49 12.26 -16.44
N LEU A 153 -0.36 11.10 -15.80
CA LEU A 153 -1.21 9.94 -16.09
C LEU A 153 -2.70 10.30 -15.91
N ILE A 154 -3.07 10.87 -14.76
CA ILE A 154 -4.46 11.16 -14.45
C ILE A 154 -5.02 12.27 -15.35
N ALA A 155 -4.29 13.39 -15.50
CA ALA A 155 -4.75 14.55 -16.25
C ALA A 155 -4.69 14.36 -17.76
N ARG A 156 -3.61 13.78 -18.30
CA ARG A 156 -3.36 13.66 -19.74
C ARG A 156 -3.69 12.26 -20.26
N GLY A 157 -3.25 11.21 -19.57
CA GLY A 157 -3.48 9.82 -19.97
C GLY A 157 -4.96 9.45 -19.88
N LEU A 158 -5.58 9.73 -18.73
CA LEU A 158 -7.00 9.43 -18.48
C LEU A 158 -7.93 10.61 -18.76
N GLY A 159 -7.39 11.81 -19.00
CA GLY A 159 -8.16 13.02 -19.29
C GLY A 159 -9.09 13.45 -18.13
N LEU A 160 -8.68 13.23 -16.88
CA LEU A 160 -9.46 13.57 -15.71
C LEU A 160 -9.03 14.94 -15.16
N ALA A 161 -9.93 15.91 -15.16
CA ALA A 161 -9.68 17.23 -14.57
C ALA A 161 -9.84 17.21 -13.05
N ARG A 162 -10.62 16.25 -12.52
CA ARG A 162 -10.88 16.07 -11.09
C ARG A 162 -10.99 14.59 -10.76
N VAL A 163 -10.66 14.24 -9.51
CA VAL A 163 -10.86 12.91 -8.97
C VAL A 163 -11.67 13.00 -7.67
N ARG A 164 -12.51 11.99 -7.44
CA ARG A 164 -13.34 11.89 -6.23
C ARG A 164 -12.49 11.85 -4.97
N ALA A 165 -11.41 11.09 -5.02
CA ALA A 165 -10.44 11.01 -3.93
C ALA A 165 -9.07 10.56 -4.41
N ILE A 166 -8.05 10.96 -3.67
CA ILE A 166 -6.72 10.35 -3.66
C ILE A 166 -6.55 9.70 -2.29
N VAL A 167 -6.13 8.44 -2.28
CA VAL A 167 -5.85 7.66 -1.07
C VAL A 167 -4.40 7.19 -1.14
N GLY A 168 -3.57 7.63 -0.22
CA GLY A 168 -2.16 7.28 -0.20
C GLY A 168 -1.72 6.64 1.12
N ARG A 169 -0.80 5.68 1.04
CA ARG A 169 -0.22 4.98 2.17
C ARG A 169 1.28 5.21 2.25
N THR A 170 1.80 5.76 3.37
CA THR A 170 3.21 6.11 3.61
C THR A 170 3.79 6.94 2.45
N MET A 171 4.64 6.39 1.57
CA MET A 171 5.14 7.09 0.39
C MET A 171 4.00 7.63 -0.49
N GLY A 172 2.95 6.84 -0.71
CA GLY A 172 1.74 7.29 -1.41
C GLY A 172 1.02 8.42 -0.67
N ALA A 173 1.10 8.49 0.66
CA ALA A 173 0.58 9.63 1.42
C ALA A 173 1.44 10.88 1.23
N PHE A 174 2.75 10.73 1.07
CA PHE A 174 3.64 11.86 0.73
C PHE A 174 3.33 12.38 -0.67
N ILE A 175 3.17 11.48 -1.66
CA ILE A 175 2.74 11.83 -3.02
C ILE A 175 1.37 12.54 -2.99
N GLY A 176 0.41 12.03 -2.22
CA GLY A 176 -0.90 12.65 -2.05
C GLY A 176 -0.84 14.05 -1.43
N LEU A 177 0.07 14.29 -0.49
CA LEU A 177 0.26 15.62 0.10
C LEU A 177 0.90 16.59 -0.89
N GLU A 178 1.88 16.14 -1.69
CA GLU A 178 2.42 16.94 -2.81
C GLU A 178 1.31 17.33 -3.79
N TRP A 179 0.36 16.44 -4.05
CA TRP A 179 -0.79 16.75 -4.89
C TRP A 179 -1.65 17.87 -4.32
N ALA A 180 -1.92 17.82 -3.00
CA ALA A 180 -2.67 18.87 -2.32
C ALA A 180 -1.97 20.23 -2.34
N VAL A 181 -0.65 20.24 -2.35
CA VAL A 181 0.18 21.45 -2.41
C VAL A 181 0.24 22.02 -3.83
N ARG A 182 0.42 21.18 -4.85
CA ARG A 182 0.70 21.62 -6.22
C ARG A 182 -0.53 21.67 -7.12
N HIS A 183 -1.53 20.82 -6.86
CA HIS A 183 -2.76 20.72 -7.64
C HIS A 183 -3.99 20.57 -6.74
N PRO A 184 -4.25 21.54 -5.84
CA PRO A 184 -5.32 21.48 -4.85
C PRO A 184 -6.73 21.42 -5.46
N GLU A 185 -6.87 21.79 -6.72
CA GLU A 185 -8.13 21.79 -7.46
C GLU A 185 -8.55 20.42 -7.95
N MET A 186 -7.61 19.46 -8.04
CA MET A 186 -7.89 18.15 -8.65
C MET A 186 -8.59 17.18 -7.68
N PRO A 187 -8.08 16.89 -6.47
CA PRO A 187 -8.75 15.97 -5.55
C PRO A 187 -9.92 16.64 -4.82
N GLN A 188 -11.09 16.01 -4.87
CA GLN A 188 -12.25 16.47 -4.06
C GLN A 188 -12.09 16.04 -2.59
N ARG A 189 -11.37 14.98 -2.31
CA ARG A 189 -11.03 14.47 -0.98
C ARG A 189 -9.62 13.88 -0.98
N LEU A 190 -8.95 13.95 0.15
CA LEU A 190 -7.64 13.35 0.34
C LEU A 190 -7.64 12.45 1.57
N VAL A 191 -7.15 11.22 1.43
CA VAL A 191 -6.98 10.27 2.52
C VAL A 191 -5.50 9.89 2.61
N LEU A 192 -4.88 10.18 3.73
CA LEU A 192 -3.46 9.96 3.97
C LEU A 192 -3.25 9.01 5.16
N LEU A 193 -2.68 7.84 4.90
CA LEU A 193 -2.34 6.85 5.91
C LEU A 193 -0.84 6.94 6.23
N ALA A 194 -0.52 7.14 7.50
CA ALA A 194 0.82 7.43 8.01
C ALA A 194 1.51 8.59 7.26
N PRO A 195 0.87 9.80 7.20
CA PRO A 195 1.46 10.94 6.55
C PRO A 195 2.48 11.67 7.45
N THR A 196 3.46 12.30 6.81
CA THR A 196 4.26 13.38 7.39
C THR A 196 4.39 14.52 6.38
N ALA A 197 4.64 15.72 6.84
CA ALA A 197 4.96 16.86 5.96
C ALA A 197 6.44 16.88 5.56
N ARG A 198 7.28 16.20 6.32
CA ARG A 198 8.73 16.11 6.10
C ARG A 198 9.30 14.89 6.82
N SER A 199 10.22 14.20 6.18
CA SER A 199 10.94 13.09 6.80
C SER A 199 11.79 13.56 7.98
N ASP A 200 11.51 13.01 9.17
CA ASP A 200 12.21 13.34 10.39
C ASP A 200 13.60 12.68 10.48
N ALA A 201 14.36 13.00 11.51
CA ALA A 201 15.70 12.47 11.70
C ALA A 201 15.71 10.95 11.94
N ASN A 202 14.67 10.40 12.61
CA ASN A 202 14.57 8.97 12.88
C ASN A 202 14.36 8.18 11.59
N PHE A 203 13.43 8.61 10.73
CA PHE A 203 13.16 7.97 9.45
C PHE A 203 14.36 8.08 8.49
N ARG A 204 15.02 9.25 8.45
CA ARG A 204 16.26 9.45 7.67
C ARG A 204 17.36 8.49 8.13
N LEU A 205 17.59 8.38 9.44
CA LEU A 205 18.58 7.48 10.00
C LEU A 205 18.30 6.02 9.66
N LEU A 206 17.05 5.60 9.74
CA LEU A 206 16.64 4.24 9.33
C LEU A 206 17.00 3.99 7.87
N ILE A 207 16.67 4.92 6.98
CA ILE A 207 17.00 4.81 5.54
C ILE A 207 18.52 4.73 5.34
N ASP A 208 19.29 5.56 6.04
CA ASP A 208 20.76 5.55 5.97
C ASP A 208 21.34 4.20 6.45
N LEU A 209 20.78 3.61 7.49
CA LEU A 209 21.18 2.27 7.97
C LEU A 209 20.86 1.17 6.96
N MET A 210 19.68 1.19 6.37
CA MET A 210 19.25 0.21 5.37
C MET A 210 20.12 0.30 4.11
N THR A 211 20.32 1.52 3.58
CA THR A 211 21.15 1.72 2.38
C THR A 211 22.62 1.40 2.62
N SER A 212 23.13 1.68 3.82
CA SER A 212 24.48 1.27 4.21
C SER A 212 24.63 -0.25 4.26
N ALA A 213 23.62 -0.98 4.77
CA ALA A 213 23.64 -2.44 4.78
C ALA A 213 23.66 -3.02 3.36
N ILE A 214 22.91 -2.44 2.42
CA ILE A 214 22.96 -2.82 1.00
C ILE A 214 24.36 -2.53 0.42
N ALA A 215 24.93 -1.36 0.73
CA ALA A 215 26.22 -0.94 0.20
C ALA A 215 27.42 -1.77 0.74
N LEU A 216 27.25 -2.46 1.87
CA LEU A 216 28.26 -3.36 2.44
C LEU A 216 28.27 -4.75 1.77
N ASP A 217 27.28 -5.09 0.98
CA ASP A 217 27.24 -6.34 0.23
C ASP A 217 28.35 -6.32 -0.86
N PRO A 218 29.20 -7.35 -0.94
CA PRO A 218 30.23 -7.43 -1.97
C PRO A 218 29.69 -7.35 -3.40
N ASP A 219 28.46 -7.85 -3.63
CA ASP A 219 27.83 -7.82 -4.94
C ASP A 219 27.30 -6.41 -5.31
N TRP A 220 27.19 -5.46 -4.38
CA TRP A 220 26.68 -4.11 -4.64
C TRP A 220 27.48 -3.31 -5.67
N ALA A 221 28.81 -3.44 -5.66
CA ALA A 221 29.71 -2.81 -6.61
C ALA A 221 29.43 -1.30 -6.87
N GLY A 222 29.02 -0.56 -5.82
CA GLY A 222 28.67 0.85 -5.94
C GLY A 222 27.41 1.12 -6.77
N GLY A 223 26.48 0.17 -6.86
CA GLY A 223 25.27 0.23 -7.67
C GLY A 223 25.45 -0.30 -9.11
N ARG A 224 26.66 -0.76 -9.48
CA ARG A 224 26.98 -1.34 -10.80
C ARG A 224 27.08 -2.87 -10.74
N TYR A 225 26.14 -3.49 -10.06
CA TYR A 225 26.11 -4.95 -9.89
C TYR A 225 25.66 -5.68 -11.14
N GLU A 226 26.25 -6.85 -11.39
CA GLU A 226 25.75 -7.82 -12.36
C GLU A 226 24.73 -8.77 -11.71
N ARG A 227 24.86 -8.99 -10.40
CA ARG A 227 23.97 -9.80 -9.58
C ARG A 227 23.48 -8.96 -8.41
N ASN A 228 22.16 -8.92 -8.27
CA ASN A 228 21.49 -8.15 -7.21
C ASN A 228 22.10 -8.47 -5.83
N PRO A 229 22.47 -7.49 -5.00
CA PRO A 229 23.08 -7.68 -3.68
C PRO A 229 22.05 -8.19 -2.66
N VAL A 230 21.66 -9.45 -2.79
CA VAL A 230 20.55 -10.06 -2.05
C VAL A 230 20.79 -10.10 -0.55
N GLU A 231 22.02 -10.35 -0.10
CA GLU A 231 22.31 -10.40 1.34
C GLU A 231 22.25 -9.01 1.98
N GLY A 232 22.73 -7.98 1.29
CA GLY A 232 22.59 -6.59 1.72
C GLY A 232 21.11 -6.17 1.84
N LEU A 233 20.29 -6.53 0.85
CA LEU A 233 18.84 -6.32 0.87
C LEU A 233 18.18 -7.07 2.04
N ARG A 234 18.56 -8.32 2.30
CA ARG A 234 18.06 -9.10 3.45
C ARG A 234 18.40 -8.42 4.78
N HIS A 235 19.65 -7.91 4.91
CA HIS A 235 20.03 -7.15 6.10
C HIS A 235 19.24 -5.85 6.25
N ALA A 236 19.00 -5.13 5.17
CA ALA A 236 18.16 -3.94 5.19
C ALA A 236 16.72 -4.28 5.69
N GLY A 237 16.15 -5.40 5.24
CA GLY A 237 14.84 -5.87 5.71
C GLY A 237 14.83 -6.22 7.21
N ARG A 238 15.90 -6.84 7.73
CA ARG A 238 16.03 -7.11 9.18
C ARG A 238 16.20 -5.84 10.01
N ILE A 239 16.86 -4.81 9.46
CA ILE A 239 16.98 -3.49 10.08
C ILE A 239 15.60 -2.80 10.10
N TYR A 240 14.84 -2.87 9.01
CA TYR A 240 13.51 -2.28 8.88
C TYR A 240 12.50 -2.89 9.89
N TYR A 241 12.54 -4.20 10.09
CA TYR A 241 11.53 -4.94 10.85
C TYR A 241 11.20 -4.32 12.22
N PRO A 242 12.15 -4.03 13.13
CA PRO A 242 11.84 -3.47 14.45
C PRO A 242 11.25 -2.06 14.41
N TRP A 243 11.42 -1.29 13.33
CA TRP A 243 10.75 -0.01 13.13
C TRP A 243 9.30 -0.16 12.65
N SER A 244 9.00 -1.28 11.98
CA SER A 244 7.65 -1.52 11.46
C SER A 244 6.62 -1.92 12.52
N VAL A 245 7.05 -2.30 13.71
CA VAL A 245 6.22 -2.75 14.84
C VAL A 245 6.49 -1.92 16.10
N THR A 246 5.60 -2.01 17.09
CA THR A 246 5.80 -1.31 18.35
C THR A 246 6.73 -2.07 19.30
N ARG A 247 7.28 -1.37 20.30
CA ARG A 247 8.03 -2.02 21.37
C ARG A 247 7.18 -3.03 22.17
N PRO A 248 5.94 -2.73 22.60
CA PRO A 248 5.08 -3.70 23.26
C PRO A 248 4.81 -4.96 22.42
N TYR A 249 4.75 -4.85 21.08
CA TYR A 249 4.66 -6.01 20.21
C TYR A 249 5.89 -6.91 20.35
N LEU A 250 7.09 -6.31 20.25
CA LEU A 250 8.36 -7.05 20.35
C LEU A 250 8.58 -7.67 21.73
N GLU A 251 8.04 -7.08 22.81
CA GLU A 251 8.13 -7.62 24.17
C GLU A 251 7.26 -8.86 24.38
N ARG A 252 6.24 -9.06 23.53
CA ARG A 252 5.30 -10.20 23.66
C ARG A 252 5.50 -11.30 22.63
N ILE A 253 6.22 -11.02 21.54
CA ILE A 253 6.45 -12.01 20.50
C ILE A 253 7.36 -13.14 21.03
N VAL A 254 7.01 -14.37 20.72
CA VAL A 254 7.87 -15.51 21.04
C VAL A 254 9.04 -15.64 20.06
N GLU A 255 10.14 -16.23 20.50
CA GLU A 255 11.41 -16.28 19.75
C GLU A 255 11.26 -16.84 18.33
N ASP A 256 10.54 -17.95 18.18
CA ASP A 256 10.32 -18.59 16.86
C ASP A 256 9.57 -17.65 15.90
N ALA A 257 8.52 -16.95 16.38
CA ALA A 257 7.76 -15.99 15.58
C ALA A 257 8.59 -14.74 15.26
N LEU A 258 9.44 -14.29 16.20
CA LEU A 258 10.36 -13.17 15.97
C LEU A 258 11.33 -13.50 14.82
N ALA A 259 11.91 -14.70 14.83
CA ALA A 259 12.81 -15.16 13.77
C ALA A 259 12.08 -15.27 12.42
N GLU A 260 10.87 -15.83 12.42
CA GLU A 260 10.06 -15.97 11.21
C GLU A 260 9.66 -14.61 10.62
N GLU A 261 9.17 -13.67 11.42
CA GLU A 261 8.77 -12.34 10.95
C GLU A 261 9.94 -11.49 10.48
N SER A 262 11.09 -11.55 11.18
CA SER A 262 12.32 -10.90 10.75
C SER A 262 12.81 -11.45 9.41
N GLU A 263 12.73 -12.77 9.22
CA GLU A 263 13.07 -13.42 7.96
C GLU A 263 12.08 -13.10 6.84
N ALA A 264 10.78 -12.98 7.14
CA ALA A 264 9.78 -12.53 6.18
C ALA A 264 10.07 -11.10 5.68
N SER A 265 10.45 -10.20 6.59
CA SER A 265 10.91 -8.85 6.23
C SER A 265 12.16 -8.88 5.35
N ALA A 266 13.15 -9.72 5.70
CA ALA A 266 14.35 -9.91 4.89
C ALA A 266 14.03 -10.37 3.46
N LYS A 267 13.12 -11.35 3.31
CA LYS A 267 12.69 -11.85 2.00
C LYS A 267 11.95 -10.79 1.19
N ALA A 268 11.10 -9.99 1.82
CA ALA A 268 10.38 -8.91 1.15
C ALA A 268 11.35 -7.88 0.55
N PHE A 269 12.41 -7.52 1.27
CA PHE A 269 13.44 -6.63 0.73
C PHE A 269 14.25 -7.29 -0.38
N ALA A 270 14.61 -8.55 -0.23
CA ALA A 270 15.41 -9.30 -1.21
C ALA A 270 14.69 -9.50 -2.57
N SER A 271 13.39 -9.29 -2.65
CA SER A 271 12.63 -9.36 -3.89
C SER A 271 12.76 -8.11 -4.77
N TRP A 272 13.33 -7.03 -4.24
CA TRP A 272 13.52 -5.78 -4.95
C TRP A 272 14.84 -5.73 -5.72
N ASP A 273 14.86 -4.99 -6.81
CA ASP A 273 16.10 -4.47 -7.37
C ASP A 273 16.72 -3.46 -6.40
N ALA A 274 18.01 -3.60 -6.13
CA ALA A 274 18.67 -2.81 -5.09
C ALA A 274 18.76 -1.31 -5.44
N ASN A 275 19.04 -0.95 -6.70
CA ASN A 275 19.06 0.45 -7.14
C ASN A 275 17.65 1.05 -7.05
N ALA A 276 16.62 0.30 -7.45
CA ALA A 276 15.22 0.74 -7.35
C ALA A 276 14.84 1.03 -5.91
N LEU A 277 15.17 0.14 -4.98
CA LEU A 277 14.86 0.33 -3.56
C LEU A 277 15.64 1.50 -2.96
N VAL A 278 16.94 1.61 -3.25
CA VAL A 278 17.80 2.70 -2.75
C VAL A 278 17.31 4.07 -3.24
N LEU A 279 16.96 4.20 -4.52
CA LEU A 279 16.45 5.47 -5.07
C LEU A 279 15.07 5.84 -4.50
N ARG A 280 14.18 4.85 -4.35
CA ARG A 280 12.86 5.06 -3.77
C ARG A 280 12.95 5.54 -2.32
N TYR A 281 13.81 4.92 -1.52
CA TYR A 281 14.04 5.36 -0.16
C TYR A 281 14.80 6.70 -0.09
N ALA A 282 15.69 6.99 -1.06
CA ALA A 282 16.32 8.30 -1.15
C ALA A 282 15.28 9.41 -1.39
N ALA A 283 14.29 9.19 -2.27
CA ALA A 283 13.18 10.13 -2.47
C ALA A 283 12.37 10.34 -1.17
N CYS A 284 12.08 9.25 -0.43
CA CYS A 284 11.43 9.34 0.87
C CYS A 284 12.28 10.09 1.90
N ARG A 285 13.60 9.83 1.93
CA ARG A 285 14.54 10.47 2.86
C ARG A 285 14.61 11.98 2.71
N GLU A 286 14.63 12.45 1.47
CA GLU A 286 14.73 13.88 1.14
C GLU A 286 13.36 14.59 1.12
N TYR A 287 12.27 13.86 1.39
CA TYR A 287 10.93 14.41 1.32
C TYR A 287 10.72 15.57 2.28
N ASP A 288 10.26 16.71 1.73
CA ASP A 288 9.94 17.93 2.46
C ASP A 288 8.88 18.75 1.68
N ALA A 289 7.60 18.49 1.90
CA ALA A 289 6.47 19.23 1.31
C ALA A 289 6.44 20.70 1.73
N ILE A 290 7.17 21.05 2.79
CA ILE A 290 7.20 22.40 3.35
C ILE A 290 8.45 23.19 2.92
N GLY A 291 9.32 22.60 2.09
CA GLY A 291 10.43 23.30 1.45
C GLY A 291 11.45 23.89 2.43
N GLY A 292 11.75 23.18 3.54
CA GLY A 292 12.77 23.63 4.51
C GLY A 292 12.41 24.93 5.26
N ARG A 293 11.21 25.42 5.13
CA ARG A 293 10.76 26.72 5.65
C ARG A 293 10.34 26.72 7.13
N GLY A 294 11.10 26.03 7.98
CA GLY A 294 10.86 26.03 9.42
C GLY A 294 10.09 24.81 9.93
N THR A 295 9.76 24.81 11.24
CA THR A 295 9.13 23.68 11.94
C THR A 295 7.62 23.68 11.85
N GLU A 296 7.00 24.76 11.40
CA GLU A 296 5.55 24.91 11.29
C GLU A 296 5.09 24.47 9.89
N PRO A 297 3.94 23.77 9.77
CA PRO A 297 3.29 23.51 8.50
C PRO A 297 2.93 24.87 7.89
N PRO A 298 3.41 25.18 6.70
CA PRO A 298 3.41 26.55 6.24
C PRO A 298 2.08 26.96 5.61
N ALA A 299 2.00 28.23 5.35
CA ALA A 299 1.05 28.82 4.42
C ALA A 299 0.96 28.09 3.06
N ALA A 300 1.97 27.31 2.69
CA ALA A 300 1.96 26.43 1.52
C ALA A 300 0.88 25.33 1.56
N LEU A 301 0.47 24.86 2.75
CA LEU A 301 -0.64 23.93 2.92
C LEU A 301 -2.02 24.62 3.00
N ALA A 302 -2.05 25.95 3.12
CA ALA A 302 -3.28 26.71 3.18
C ALA A 302 -4.17 26.60 1.93
N PRO A 303 -3.63 26.39 0.69
CA PRO A 303 -4.44 26.14 -0.49
C PRO A 303 -5.18 24.79 -0.48
N ALA A 304 -4.79 23.83 0.37
CA ALA A 304 -5.46 22.53 0.50
C ALA A 304 -6.86 22.69 1.13
N ALA A 305 -7.77 23.28 0.36
CA ALA A 305 -9.13 23.56 0.79
C ALA A 305 -10.07 22.34 0.74
N MET A 306 -9.62 21.21 0.19
CA MET A 306 -10.39 19.96 0.17
C MET A 306 -10.44 19.33 1.57
N PRO A 307 -11.49 18.56 1.89
CA PRO A 307 -11.49 17.71 3.08
C PRO A 307 -10.33 16.72 3.07
N VAL A 308 -9.62 16.58 4.20
CA VAL A 308 -8.49 15.66 4.37
C VAL A 308 -8.73 14.74 5.55
N LEU A 309 -8.64 13.44 5.33
CA LEU A 309 -8.60 12.42 6.37
C LEU A 309 -7.17 11.95 6.58
N LEU A 310 -6.65 12.14 7.79
CA LEU A 310 -5.33 11.64 8.19
C LEU A 310 -5.51 10.47 9.14
N ILE A 311 -4.91 9.34 8.79
CA ILE A 311 -4.95 8.12 9.60
C ILE A 311 -3.52 7.79 10.03
N ALA A 312 -3.28 7.65 11.31
CA ALA A 312 -2.01 7.21 11.88
C ALA A 312 -2.22 6.00 12.78
N SER A 313 -1.18 5.22 13.00
CA SER A 313 -1.19 4.11 13.95
C SER A 313 -0.52 4.53 15.25
N ALA A 314 -1.15 4.20 16.38
CA ALA A 314 -0.56 4.42 17.68
C ALA A 314 0.77 3.65 17.80
N GLY A 315 1.81 4.33 18.30
CA GLY A 315 3.12 3.72 18.47
C GLY A 315 3.86 3.38 17.18
N ASP A 316 3.44 3.93 16.05
CA ASP A 316 4.22 3.85 14.80
C ASP A 316 5.61 4.45 15.02
N ARG A 317 6.65 3.65 14.75
CA ARG A 317 8.05 4.03 14.94
C ARG A 317 8.74 4.42 13.63
N LEU A 318 8.07 4.14 12.51
CA LEU A 318 8.55 4.49 11.18
C LEU A 318 8.14 5.93 10.86
N ILE A 319 6.85 6.23 10.97
CA ILE A 319 6.28 7.58 10.78
C ILE A 319 5.56 7.97 12.06
N ASP A 320 6.10 8.95 12.77
CA ASP A 320 5.56 9.37 14.06
C ASP A 320 4.12 9.89 13.93
N PRO A 321 3.13 9.31 14.64
CA PRO A 321 1.75 9.79 14.63
C PRO A 321 1.60 11.24 15.10
N HIS A 322 2.59 11.78 15.82
CA HIS A 322 2.62 13.19 16.19
C HIS A 322 2.68 14.12 14.97
N ASP A 323 3.39 13.72 13.91
CA ASP A 323 3.46 14.50 12.68
C ASP A 323 2.11 14.57 11.98
N ALA A 324 1.36 13.48 11.92
CA ALA A 324 0.00 13.46 11.38
C ALA A 324 -0.95 14.35 12.19
N ARG A 325 -0.81 14.40 13.53
CA ARG A 325 -1.59 15.31 14.39
C ARG A 325 -1.24 16.79 14.11
N ARG A 326 0.05 17.11 13.97
CA ARG A 326 0.51 18.46 13.62
C ARG A 326 -0.02 18.89 12.25
N LEU A 327 0.04 17.97 11.27
CA LEU A 327 -0.50 18.20 9.94
C LEU A 327 -2.02 18.44 9.98
N ALA A 328 -2.76 17.66 10.76
CA ALA A 328 -4.20 17.86 10.97
C ALA A 328 -4.53 19.22 11.58
N ALA A 329 -3.72 19.69 12.53
CA ALA A 329 -3.91 21.00 13.15
C ALA A 329 -3.67 22.17 12.18
N ALA A 330 -2.89 21.95 11.11
CA ALA A 330 -2.55 22.96 10.13
C ALA A 330 -3.51 23.04 8.94
N LEU A 331 -4.24 21.97 8.65
CA LEU A 331 -5.15 21.87 7.52
C LEU A 331 -6.58 22.32 7.91
N PRO A 332 -7.22 23.23 7.15
CA PRO A 332 -8.51 23.82 7.54
C PRO A 332 -9.67 22.82 7.66
N GLN A 333 -9.64 21.74 6.88
CA GLN A 333 -10.71 20.72 6.82
C GLN A 333 -10.18 19.32 7.09
N ALA A 334 -9.26 19.19 8.06
CA ALA A 334 -8.67 17.92 8.42
C ALA A 334 -9.48 17.17 9.49
N ARG A 335 -9.64 15.88 9.29
CA ARG A 335 -10.06 14.89 10.28
C ARG A 335 -8.88 13.98 10.59
N TYR A 336 -8.55 13.81 11.86
CA TYR A 336 -7.51 12.90 12.33
C TYR A 336 -8.13 11.67 12.98
N VAL A 337 -7.63 10.49 12.63
CA VAL A 337 -8.00 9.20 13.22
C VAL A 337 -6.72 8.47 13.61
N GLU A 338 -6.64 8.02 14.84
CA GLU A 338 -5.54 7.18 15.31
C GLU A 338 -6.03 5.76 15.53
N ILE A 339 -5.36 4.81 14.89
CA ILE A 339 -5.67 3.38 15.00
C ILE A 339 -4.95 2.85 16.24
N PRO A 340 -5.70 2.37 17.25
CA PRO A 340 -5.09 1.82 18.46
C PRO A 340 -4.47 0.44 18.19
N GLY A 341 -3.56 0.04 19.07
CA GLY A 341 -2.95 -1.28 19.03
C GLY A 341 -1.43 -1.20 19.02
N ASP A 342 -0.81 -2.35 18.84
CA ASP A 342 0.63 -2.52 18.93
C ASP A 342 1.31 -2.98 17.64
N LEU A 343 0.56 -3.02 16.53
CA LEU A 343 1.11 -3.36 15.22
C LEU A 343 2.03 -2.28 14.65
N GLY A 344 2.03 -1.06 15.21
CA GLY A 344 2.86 0.04 14.72
C GLY A 344 2.53 0.38 13.27
N HIS A 345 3.55 0.59 12.44
CA HIS A 345 3.39 0.93 11.03
C HIS A 345 2.63 -0.13 10.24
N ARG A 346 2.75 -1.41 10.63
CA ARG A 346 2.03 -2.52 9.97
C ARG A 346 0.51 -2.38 10.04
N ALA A 347 -0.02 -1.65 11.03
CA ALA A 347 -1.46 -1.44 11.16
C ALA A 347 -2.07 -0.72 9.95
N ILE A 348 -1.34 0.19 9.29
CA ILE A 348 -1.87 0.95 8.14
C ILE A 348 -2.09 0.11 6.88
N ALA A 349 -1.47 -1.08 6.83
CA ALA A 349 -1.64 -2.06 5.77
C ALA A 349 -2.42 -3.30 6.24
N ALA A 350 -3.06 -3.23 7.40
CA ALA A 350 -3.80 -4.35 7.96
C ALA A 350 -4.93 -4.80 7.02
N PRO A 351 -5.07 -6.12 6.78
CA PRO A 351 -6.08 -6.63 5.87
C PRO A 351 -7.50 -6.46 6.44
N PRO A 352 -8.54 -6.44 5.57
CA PRO A 352 -9.92 -6.53 5.99
C PRO A 352 -10.17 -7.73 6.93
N GLY A 353 -11.12 -7.58 7.85
CA GLY A 353 -11.43 -8.60 8.85
C GLY A 353 -10.52 -8.58 10.09
N THR A 354 -9.48 -7.74 10.11
CA THR A 354 -8.70 -7.46 11.32
C THR A 354 -9.19 -6.19 12.02
N PRO A 355 -9.00 -6.05 13.35
CA PRO A 355 -9.46 -4.84 14.06
C PRO A 355 -8.92 -3.54 13.48
N ALA A 356 -7.64 -3.50 13.09
CA ALA A 356 -7.05 -2.32 12.47
C ALA A 356 -7.59 -2.08 11.05
N GLY A 357 -7.72 -3.13 10.23
CA GLY A 357 -8.27 -3.03 8.87
C GLY A 357 -9.72 -2.54 8.87
N GLU A 358 -10.56 -3.04 9.78
CA GLU A 358 -11.95 -2.59 9.93
C GLU A 358 -12.05 -1.14 10.40
N ALA A 359 -11.20 -0.72 11.35
CA ALA A 359 -11.18 0.66 11.82
C ALA A 359 -10.75 1.63 10.70
N ILE A 360 -9.71 1.28 9.93
CA ILE A 360 -9.26 2.06 8.77
C ILE A 360 -10.33 2.09 7.69
N GLY A 361 -10.86 0.92 7.31
CA GLY A 361 -11.89 0.80 6.28
C GLY A 361 -13.14 1.59 6.63
N GLY A 362 -13.61 1.51 7.89
CA GLY A 362 -14.75 2.26 8.40
C GLY A 362 -14.54 3.78 8.33
N ALA A 363 -13.35 4.26 8.75
CA ALA A 363 -13.03 5.69 8.69
C ALA A 363 -13.00 6.21 7.24
N ILE A 364 -12.40 5.45 6.31
CA ILE A 364 -12.35 5.81 4.88
C ILE A 364 -13.75 5.77 4.28
N ALA A 365 -14.52 4.71 4.52
CA ALA A 365 -15.88 4.56 3.97
C ALA A 365 -16.81 5.69 4.42
N GLU A 366 -16.71 6.11 5.69
CA GLU A 366 -17.48 7.26 6.21
C GLU A 366 -17.06 8.56 5.54
N PHE A 367 -15.73 8.75 5.36
CA PHE A 367 -15.20 9.99 4.79
C PHE A 367 -15.48 10.14 3.29
N LEU A 368 -15.61 9.04 2.55
CA LEU A 368 -15.90 9.05 1.10
C LEU A 368 -17.40 9.23 0.77
N LYS A 369 -18.28 9.15 1.73
CA LYS A 369 -19.72 9.49 1.55
C LYS A 369 -19.87 10.96 1.19
#